data_e501c289355f028cb6253c2184da4ed7
#
_entry.id   e501c289355f028cb6253c2184da4ed7
#
_cell.length_a   1.000
_cell.length_b   1.000
_cell.length_c   1.000
_cell.angle_alpha   90.00
_cell.angle_beta   90.00
_cell.angle_gamma   90.00
#
_symmetry.space_group_name_H-M   'P 1'
#
loop_
_entity.id
_entity.type
_entity.pdbx_description
1 polymer ?
#
loop_
_entity_poly.entity_id
_entity_poly.type
_entity_poly.pdbx_seq_one_letter_code
_entity_poly.pdbx_strand_id
1 'polypeptide(L)'
;MGNVRTYSKKEAALYLTGMFGQNMIYNVVATGLYYYFQNVICLNAVALGWIFAIARVWDAINDPMMGAIVDKTHSKWGKCRPYLLFAPLVICIITCLAFLNGDYAVAKADENSTKMFLITAWAAISYILWGMSYTVGDIPLWGIISRMSEDENDRAKLISLSRIIASIGAAVVVVSIIALSQAANKAFGEDDNAQKGFIIVGMVTTVIASLLFECAGLGARERVPDSDEHKTMKESFALMWKCKPFRRIL
;
A
#
# COMPACT_ATOMS: atom_id res chain seq x y z
N MET A 1 37.92 7.30 14.82
CA MET A 1 36.74 7.23 13.92
C MET A 1 35.82 6.15 14.48
N GLY A 2 34.66 6.52 15.04
CA GLY A 2 33.69 5.55 15.53
C GLY A 2 33.16 4.70 14.37
N ASN A 3 32.92 3.42 14.61
CA ASN A 3 32.29 2.55 13.60
C ASN A 3 30.88 3.11 13.29
N VAL A 4 30.70 3.67 12.11
CA VAL A 4 29.41 4.14 11.61
C VAL A 4 28.46 2.93 11.51
N ARG A 5 27.32 3.00 12.19
CA ARG A 5 26.34 1.91 12.16
C ARG A 5 25.56 1.94 10.87
N THR A 6 25.67 0.88 10.08
CA THR A 6 24.96 0.74 8.80
C THR A 6 24.35 -0.66 8.64
N TYR A 7 23.49 -0.82 7.67
CA TYR A 7 22.83 -2.08 7.36
C TYR A 7 23.74 -3.08 6.64
N SER A 8 23.48 -4.37 6.82
CA SER A 8 24.16 -5.42 6.07
C SER A 8 23.52 -5.60 4.67
N LYS A 9 24.26 -6.22 3.74
CA LYS A 9 23.75 -6.57 2.40
C LYS A 9 22.48 -7.43 2.46
N LYS A 10 22.39 -8.34 3.43
CA LYS A 10 21.22 -9.21 3.63
C LYS A 10 19.99 -8.40 4.07
N GLU A 11 20.17 -7.46 4.98
CA GLU A 11 19.08 -6.58 5.44
C GLU A 11 18.59 -5.67 4.31
N ALA A 12 19.52 -5.10 3.52
CA ALA A 12 19.15 -4.34 2.33
C ALA A 12 18.36 -5.18 1.32
N ALA A 13 18.80 -6.41 1.04
CA ALA A 13 18.11 -7.31 0.13
C ALA A 13 16.69 -7.64 0.61
N LEU A 14 16.50 -8.00 1.89
CA LEU A 14 15.19 -8.28 2.46
C LEU A 14 14.28 -7.04 2.45
N TYR A 15 14.82 -5.88 2.78
CA TYR A 15 14.10 -4.62 2.72
C TYR A 15 13.65 -4.30 1.28
N LEU A 16 14.53 -4.44 0.29
CA LEU A 16 14.22 -4.21 -1.12
C LEU A 16 13.17 -5.22 -1.65
N THR A 17 13.24 -6.48 -1.21
CA THR A 17 12.19 -7.47 -1.49
C THR A 17 10.84 -7.02 -0.93
N GLY A 18 10.83 -6.45 0.27
CA GLY A 18 9.63 -5.87 0.86
C GLY A 18 9.09 -4.67 0.08
N MET A 19 9.97 -3.79 -0.42
CA MET A 19 9.58 -2.68 -1.30
C MET A 19 8.96 -3.15 -2.62
N PHE A 20 9.48 -4.23 -3.19
CA PHE A 20 8.90 -4.88 -4.36
C PHE A 20 7.47 -5.37 -4.07
N GLY A 21 7.28 -6.12 -2.98
CA GLY A 21 5.96 -6.65 -2.58
C GLY A 21 4.95 -5.54 -2.26
N GLN A 22 5.37 -4.52 -1.52
CA GLN A 22 4.51 -3.38 -1.19
C GLN A 22 3.99 -2.66 -2.44
N ASN A 23 4.85 -2.42 -3.44
CA ASN A 23 4.44 -1.80 -4.69
C ASN A 23 3.58 -2.73 -5.57
N MET A 24 3.78 -4.05 -5.48
CA MET A 24 2.85 -5.01 -6.09
C MET A 24 1.45 -4.84 -5.51
N ILE A 25 1.29 -4.83 -4.17
CA ILE A 25 -0.02 -4.65 -3.51
C ILE A 25 -0.67 -3.34 -3.94
N TYR A 26 0.09 -2.24 -3.94
CA TYR A 26 -0.42 -0.95 -4.39
C TYR A 26 -1.02 -1.04 -5.80
N ASN A 27 -0.32 -1.68 -6.73
CA ASN A 27 -0.75 -1.78 -8.12
C ASN A 27 -1.83 -2.85 -8.36
N VAL A 28 -1.94 -3.88 -7.50
CA VAL A 28 -3.11 -4.77 -7.49
C VAL A 28 -4.38 -3.96 -7.29
N VAL A 29 -4.35 -2.96 -6.41
CA VAL A 29 -5.52 -2.10 -6.15
C VAL A 29 -5.61 -0.98 -7.17
N ALA A 30 -4.53 -0.25 -7.44
CA ALA A 30 -4.55 0.89 -8.36
C ALA A 30 -4.88 0.51 -9.81
N THR A 31 -4.54 -0.70 -10.24
CA THR A 31 -4.79 -1.18 -11.61
C THR A 31 -5.82 -2.31 -11.62
N GLY A 32 -5.59 -3.37 -10.82
CA GLY A 32 -6.42 -4.58 -10.84
C GLY A 32 -7.81 -4.34 -10.27
N LEU A 33 -7.90 -3.81 -9.05
CA LEU A 33 -9.20 -3.56 -8.40
C LEU A 33 -9.95 -2.39 -9.09
N TYR A 34 -9.23 -1.36 -9.57
CA TYR A 34 -9.84 -0.29 -10.36
C TYR A 34 -10.51 -0.86 -11.62
N TYR A 35 -9.77 -1.67 -12.40
CA TYR A 35 -10.31 -2.33 -13.60
C TYR A 35 -11.49 -3.24 -13.26
N TYR A 36 -11.39 -4.00 -12.17
CA TYR A 36 -12.44 -4.88 -11.67
C TYR A 36 -13.72 -4.09 -11.36
N PHE A 37 -13.64 -2.99 -10.63
CA PHE A 37 -14.79 -2.14 -10.33
C PHE A 37 -15.43 -1.53 -11.57
N GLN A 38 -14.62 -1.06 -12.51
CA GLN A 38 -15.10 -0.34 -13.69
C GLN A 38 -15.60 -1.27 -14.79
N ASN A 39 -14.89 -2.35 -15.08
CA ASN A 39 -15.12 -3.14 -16.31
C ASN A 39 -15.69 -4.55 -16.01
N VAL A 40 -15.52 -5.07 -14.82
CA VAL A 40 -15.99 -6.41 -14.46
C VAL A 40 -17.35 -6.34 -13.78
N ILE A 41 -17.44 -5.63 -12.64
CA ILE A 41 -18.73 -5.43 -11.95
C ILE A 41 -19.51 -4.23 -12.49
N CYS A 42 -18.93 -3.44 -13.40
CA CYS A 42 -19.56 -2.29 -14.08
C CYS A 42 -20.18 -1.27 -13.12
N LEU A 43 -19.44 -0.90 -12.06
CA LEU A 43 -19.89 0.08 -11.08
C LEU A 43 -20.14 1.44 -11.76
N ASN A 44 -21.11 2.20 -11.27
CA ASN A 44 -21.39 3.52 -11.82
C ASN A 44 -20.13 4.42 -11.75
N ALA A 45 -19.71 4.97 -12.90
CA ALA A 45 -18.47 5.75 -13.01
C ALA A 45 -18.47 7.01 -12.13
N VAL A 46 -19.63 7.64 -11.91
CA VAL A 46 -19.76 8.82 -11.04
C VAL A 46 -19.57 8.41 -9.57
N ALA A 47 -20.18 7.29 -9.16
CA ALA A 47 -20.00 6.75 -7.81
C ALA A 47 -18.54 6.37 -7.57
N LEU A 48 -17.89 5.72 -8.54
CA LEU A 48 -16.47 5.37 -8.46
C LEU A 48 -15.57 6.60 -8.32
N GLY A 49 -15.85 7.66 -9.09
CA GLY A 49 -15.15 8.94 -8.98
C GLY A 49 -15.27 9.56 -7.59
N TRP A 50 -16.46 9.54 -6.99
CA TRP A 50 -16.66 10.01 -5.61
C TRP A 50 -15.94 9.15 -4.58
N ILE A 51 -15.93 7.82 -4.73
CA ILE A 51 -15.19 6.91 -3.84
C ILE A 51 -13.71 7.30 -3.81
N PHE A 52 -13.09 7.49 -4.97
CA PHE A 52 -11.67 7.88 -5.04
C PHE A 52 -11.41 9.29 -4.51
N ALA A 53 -12.30 10.24 -4.80
CA ALA A 53 -12.15 11.60 -4.30
C ALA A 53 -12.22 11.66 -2.76
N ILE A 54 -13.19 10.97 -2.15
CA ILE A 54 -13.34 10.89 -0.69
C ILE A 54 -12.14 10.18 -0.07
N ALA A 55 -11.67 9.08 -0.67
CA ALA A 55 -10.50 8.36 -0.18
C ALA A 55 -9.25 9.25 -0.19
N ARG A 56 -9.02 10.07 -1.23
CA ARG A 56 -7.88 11.01 -1.28
C ARG A 56 -7.94 12.08 -0.20
N VAL A 57 -9.13 12.62 0.08
CA VAL A 57 -9.31 13.55 1.20
C VAL A 57 -9.03 12.86 2.53
N TRP A 58 -9.46 11.61 2.67
CA TRP A 58 -9.18 10.82 3.87
C TRP A 58 -7.69 10.54 4.05
N ASP A 59 -6.97 10.17 2.99
CA ASP A 59 -5.52 9.92 3.01
C ASP A 59 -4.77 11.16 3.52
N ALA A 60 -5.14 12.37 3.09
CA ALA A 60 -4.52 13.62 3.54
C ALA A 60 -4.63 13.84 5.07
N ILE A 61 -5.61 13.25 5.73
CA ILE A 61 -5.78 13.28 7.20
C ILE A 61 -5.10 12.08 7.85
N ASN A 62 -5.28 10.90 7.26
CA ASN A 62 -4.79 9.64 7.80
C ASN A 62 -3.26 9.55 7.82
N ASP A 63 -2.58 10.02 6.76
CA ASP A 63 -1.12 9.92 6.66
C ASP A 63 -0.37 10.68 7.78
N PRO A 64 -0.69 11.97 8.08
CA PRO A 64 -0.08 12.65 9.20
C PRO A 64 -0.41 12.01 10.56
N MET A 65 -1.63 11.49 10.73
CA MET A 65 -2.03 10.78 11.94
C MET A 65 -1.18 9.53 12.14
N MET A 66 -1.01 8.72 11.09
CA MET A 66 -0.21 7.49 11.17
C MET A 66 1.26 7.80 11.43
N GLY A 67 1.82 8.84 10.79
CA GLY A 67 3.17 9.32 11.08
C GLY A 67 3.36 9.64 12.56
N ALA A 68 2.41 10.38 13.17
CA ALA A 68 2.46 10.71 14.60
C ALA A 68 2.30 9.48 15.51
N ILE A 69 1.53 8.47 15.10
CA ILE A 69 1.38 7.20 15.84
C ILE A 69 2.70 6.44 15.82
N VAL A 70 3.34 6.31 14.66
CA VAL A 70 4.64 5.63 14.52
C VAL A 70 5.72 6.33 15.35
N ASP A 71 5.77 7.67 15.34
CA ASP A 71 6.74 8.43 16.12
C ASP A 71 6.58 8.25 17.63
N LYS A 72 5.36 8.06 18.10
CA LYS A 72 5.06 7.79 19.52
C LYS A 72 5.20 6.33 19.93
N THR A 73 5.39 5.43 18.98
CA THR A 73 5.49 4.01 19.26
C THR A 73 6.85 3.68 19.89
N HIS A 74 6.81 3.01 21.01
CA HIS A 74 7.99 2.48 21.72
C HIS A 74 7.81 0.98 21.88
N SER A 75 8.55 0.19 21.11
CA SER A 75 8.51 -1.26 21.21
C SER A 75 9.91 -1.87 21.34
N LYS A 76 9.97 -3.11 21.84
CA LYS A 76 11.23 -3.88 21.91
C LYS A 76 11.84 -4.15 20.54
N TRP A 77 11.05 -4.01 19.45
CA TRP A 77 11.47 -4.25 18.07
C TRP A 77 11.82 -2.98 17.31
N GLY A 78 11.65 -1.81 17.93
CA GLY A 78 11.78 -0.48 17.30
C GLY A 78 10.43 0.21 17.10
N LYS A 79 10.41 1.33 16.41
CA LYS A 79 9.19 2.12 16.14
C LYS A 79 8.45 1.66 14.88
N CYS A 80 9.19 1.45 13.78
CA CYS A 80 8.63 1.13 12.47
C CYS A 80 8.42 -0.39 12.28
N ARG A 81 9.32 -1.20 12.81
CA ARG A 81 9.38 -2.65 12.57
C ARG A 81 8.11 -3.42 12.97
N PRO A 82 7.42 -3.14 14.10
CA PRO A 82 6.18 -3.83 14.43
C PRO A 82 5.11 -3.67 13.34
N TYR A 83 4.98 -2.47 12.79
CA TYR A 83 4.03 -2.20 11.72
C TYR A 83 4.37 -2.99 10.45
N LEU A 84 5.66 -3.08 10.10
CA LEU A 84 6.11 -3.85 8.92
C LEU A 84 5.87 -5.36 9.05
N LEU A 85 5.75 -5.89 10.27
CA LEU A 85 5.46 -7.29 10.52
C LEU A 85 3.96 -7.60 10.51
N PHE A 86 3.10 -6.65 10.93
CA PHE A 86 1.67 -6.93 11.05
C PHE A 86 0.83 -6.30 9.93
N ALA A 87 1.23 -5.13 9.41
CA ALA A 87 0.46 -4.44 8.37
C ALA A 87 0.27 -5.27 7.08
N PRO A 88 1.29 -6.00 6.54
CA PRO A 88 1.11 -6.77 5.32
C PRO A 88 -0.02 -7.79 5.40
N LEU A 89 -0.20 -8.44 6.56
CA LEU A 89 -1.29 -9.40 6.77
C LEU A 89 -2.67 -8.71 6.74
N VAL A 90 -2.80 -7.58 7.44
CA VAL A 90 -4.06 -6.81 7.48
C VAL A 90 -4.40 -6.27 6.09
N ILE A 91 -3.41 -5.70 5.37
CA ILE A 91 -3.56 -5.21 4.00
C ILE A 91 -4.00 -6.36 3.08
N CYS A 92 -3.39 -7.55 3.21
CA CYS A 92 -3.75 -8.75 2.45
C CYS A 92 -5.23 -9.10 2.64
N ILE A 93 -5.70 -9.20 3.88
CA ILE A 93 -7.09 -9.55 4.19
C ILE A 93 -8.05 -8.53 3.59
N ILE A 94 -7.81 -7.23 3.81
CA ILE A 94 -8.69 -6.17 3.30
C ILE A 94 -8.69 -6.11 1.77
N THR A 95 -7.53 -6.29 1.13
CA THR A 95 -7.45 -6.35 -0.34
C THR A 95 -8.24 -7.54 -0.90
N CYS A 96 -8.10 -8.72 -0.29
CA CYS A 96 -8.88 -9.90 -0.69
C CYS A 96 -10.39 -9.66 -0.52
N LEU A 97 -10.82 -9.05 0.59
CA LEU A 97 -12.21 -8.70 0.83
C LEU A 97 -12.75 -7.69 -0.19
N ALA A 98 -11.92 -6.77 -0.69
CA ALA A 98 -12.33 -5.80 -1.72
C ALA A 98 -12.64 -6.46 -3.07
N PHE A 99 -12.02 -7.60 -3.40
CA PHE A 99 -12.36 -8.38 -4.59
C PHE A 99 -13.65 -9.21 -4.43
N LEU A 100 -14.10 -9.47 -3.19
CA LEU A 100 -15.36 -10.17 -2.90
C LEU A 100 -16.54 -9.19 -2.95
N ASN A 101 -16.89 -8.75 -4.14
CA ASN A 101 -17.99 -7.81 -4.36
C ASN A 101 -19.08 -8.46 -5.23
N GLY A 102 -20.32 -7.95 -5.12
CA GLY A 102 -21.44 -8.39 -5.96
C GLY A 102 -21.36 -7.81 -7.38
N ASP A 103 -22.12 -8.42 -8.29
CA ASP A 103 -22.22 -7.96 -9.67
C ASP A 103 -23.22 -6.80 -9.78
N TYR A 104 -22.72 -5.59 -10.03
CA TYR A 104 -23.52 -4.40 -10.15
C TYR A 104 -24.35 -4.40 -11.47
N ALA A 105 -23.80 -4.96 -12.55
CA ALA A 105 -24.50 -5.02 -13.83
C ALA A 105 -25.75 -5.90 -13.73
N VAL A 106 -25.65 -7.05 -13.05
CA VAL A 106 -26.81 -7.93 -12.77
C VAL A 106 -27.83 -7.22 -11.87
N ALA A 107 -27.37 -6.57 -10.78
CA ALA A 107 -28.26 -5.84 -9.89
C ALA A 107 -29.00 -4.69 -10.61
N LYS A 108 -28.34 -4.06 -11.58
CA LYS A 108 -28.94 -3.01 -12.43
C LYS A 108 -29.94 -3.58 -13.43
N ALA A 109 -29.64 -4.72 -14.05
CA ALA A 109 -30.57 -5.40 -14.96
C ALA A 109 -31.86 -5.85 -14.24
N ASP A 110 -31.73 -6.27 -12.97
CA ASP A 110 -32.85 -6.64 -12.11
C ASP A 110 -33.60 -5.45 -11.50
N GLU A 111 -33.20 -4.21 -11.82
CA GLU A 111 -33.72 -2.95 -11.24
C GLU A 111 -33.68 -2.91 -9.70
N ASN A 112 -32.74 -3.66 -9.10
CA ASN A 112 -32.65 -3.80 -7.65
C ASN A 112 -31.80 -2.68 -7.04
N SER A 113 -32.41 -1.55 -6.74
CA SER A 113 -31.75 -0.37 -6.15
C SER A 113 -31.04 -0.68 -4.83
N THR A 114 -31.58 -1.57 -4.00
CA THR A 114 -30.95 -1.95 -2.72
C THR A 114 -29.66 -2.73 -2.95
N LYS A 115 -29.64 -3.69 -3.87
CA LYS A 115 -28.42 -4.43 -4.21
C LYS A 115 -27.36 -3.50 -4.82
N MET A 116 -27.76 -2.61 -5.73
CA MET A 116 -26.86 -1.61 -6.33
C MET A 116 -26.20 -0.74 -5.26
N PHE A 117 -26.99 -0.27 -4.28
CA PHE A 117 -26.48 0.53 -3.17
C PHE A 117 -25.49 -0.28 -2.30
N LEU A 118 -25.83 -1.51 -1.94
CA LEU A 118 -24.96 -2.36 -1.10
C LEU A 118 -23.64 -2.68 -1.77
N ILE A 119 -23.64 -2.98 -3.08
CA ILE A 119 -22.42 -3.24 -3.87
C ILE A 119 -21.54 -2.00 -3.91
N THR A 120 -22.13 -0.81 -4.15
CA THR A 120 -21.40 0.46 -4.17
C THR A 120 -20.85 0.82 -2.80
N ALA A 121 -21.64 0.62 -1.74
CA ALA A 121 -21.20 0.87 -0.37
C ALA A 121 -20.07 -0.07 0.05
N TRP A 122 -20.14 -1.35 -0.33
CA TRP A 122 -19.06 -2.30 -0.07
C TRP A 122 -17.76 -1.92 -0.79
N ALA A 123 -17.84 -1.51 -2.06
CA ALA A 123 -16.70 -1.02 -2.81
C ALA A 123 -16.07 0.22 -2.14
N ALA A 124 -16.89 1.16 -1.68
CA ALA A 124 -16.42 2.36 -0.98
C ALA A 124 -15.73 2.02 0.35
N ILE A 125 -16.39 1.22 1.19
CA ILE A 125 -15.87 0.84 2.51
C ILE A 125 -14.57 0.05 2.37
N SER A 126 -14.54 -0.96 1.50
CA SER A 126 -13.35 -1.80 1.31
C SER A 126 -12.18 -1.00 0.77
N TYR A 127 -12.41 -0.06 -0.15
CA TYR A 127 -11.36 0.80 -0.70
C TYR A 127 -10.80 1.78 0.34
N ILE A 128 -11.66 2.42 1.14
CA ILE A 128 -11.22 3.33 2.22
C ILE A 128 -10.46 2.55 3.31
N LEU A 129 -10.97 1.40 3.73
CA LEU A 129 -10.28 0.53 4.70
C LEU A 129 -8.93 0.05 4.18
N TRP A 130 -8.86 -0.25 2.87
CA TRP A 130 -7.59 -0.57 2.23
C TRP A 130 -6.60 0.60 2.33
N GLY A 131 -6.99 1.83 1.96
CA GLY A 131 -6.14 3.01 2.08
C GLY A 131 -5.62 3.20 3.51
N MET A 132 -6.51 3.10 4.51
CA MET A 132 -6.12 3.19 5.93
C MET A 132 -5.09 2.14 6.32
N SER A 133 -5.33 0.88 5.98
CA SER A 133 -4.42 -0.22 6.31
C SER A 133 -3.10 -0.13 5.55
N TYR A 134 -3.14 0.32 4.29
CA TYR A 134 -1.95 0.52 3.47
C TYR A 134 -1.02 1.58 4.06
N THR A 135 -1.55 2.71 4.50
CA THR A 135 -0.80 3.78 5.18
C THR A 135 -0.07 3.27 6.43
N VAL A 136 -0.69 2.33 7.18
CA VAL A 136 -0.07 1.69 8.36
C VAL A 136 1.22 0.95 8.02
N GLY A 137 1.33 0.39 6.82
CA GLY A 137 2.54 -0.27 6.33
C GLY A 137 3.50 0.66 5.60
N ASP A 138 2.97 1.56 4.75
CA ASP A 138 3.76 2.40 3.85
C ASP A 138 4.62 3.43 4.60
N ILE A 139 4.02 4.17 5.54
CA ILE A 139 4.74 5.21 6.30
C ILE A 139 5.93 4.63 7.08
N PRO A 140 5.79 3.54 7.86
CA PRO A 140 6.93 2.92 8.53
C PRO A 140 7.97 2.35 7.55
N LEU A 141 7.54 1.86 6.38
CA LEU A 141 8.43 1.30 5.36
C LEU A 141 9.42 2.34 4.83
N TRP A 142 8.95 3.56 4.54
CA TRP A 142 9.81 4.66 4.14
C TRP A 142 10.58 5.25 5.33
N GLY A 143 9.95 5.33 6.49
CA GLY A 143 10.54 5.89 7.71
C GLY A 143 11.72 5.08 8.24
N ILE A 144 11.70 3.75 8.09
CA ILE A 144 12.74 2.88 8.65
C ILE A 144 14.12 3.09 8.00
N ILE A 145 14.20 3.59 6.76
CA ILE A 145 15.47 3.82 6.05
C ILE A 145 16.37 4.76 6.86
N SER A 146 15.79 5.84 7.41
CA SER A 146 16.55 6.80 8.23
C SER A 146 17.09 6.19 9.53
N ARG A 147 16.49 5.08 9.97
CA ARG A 147 16.84 4.36 11.20
C ARG A 147 17.76 3.16 10.97
N MET A 148 17.91 2.72 9.71
CA MET A 148 18.77 1.58 9.36
C MET A 148 20.25 1.95 9.26
N SER A 149 20.59 3.20 8.94
CA SER A 149 21.97 3.65 8.78
C SER A 149 22.18 5.08 9.28
N GLU A 150 23.33 5.31 9.92
CA GLU A 150 23.83 6.64 10.28
C GLU A 150 24.49 7.36 9.08
N ASP A 151 24.94 6.61 8.07
CA ASP A 151 25.59 7.14 6.87
C ASP A 151 24.57 7.67 5.86
N GLU A 152 24.72 8.93 5.46
CA GLU A 152 23.82 9.59 4.49
C GLU A 152 23.94 9.01 3.09
N ASN A 153 25.15 8.58 2.67
CA ASN A 153 25.34 7.97 1.35
C ASN A 153 24.67 6.59 1.28
N ASP A 154 24.75 5.79 2.35
CA ASP A 154 24.09 4.50 2.42
C ASP A 154 22.56 4.67 2.41
N ARG A 155 22.01 5.66 3.14
CA ARG A 155 20.57 6.00 3.08
C ARG A 155 20.15 6.41 1.66
N ALA A 156 20.91 7.30 1.02
CA ALA A 156 20.62 7.75 -0.35
C ALA A 156 20.66 6.61 -1.37
N LYS A 157 21.64 5.70 -1.26
CA LYS A 157 21.70 4.48 -2.09
C LYS A 157 20.50 3.59 -1.88
N LEU A 158 20.12 3.34 -0.60
CA LEU A 158 18.98 2.48 -0.28
C LEU A 158 17.67 3.07 -0.80
N ILE A 159 17.46 4.39 -0.67
CA ILE A 159 16.30 5.10 -1.23
C ILE A 159 16.25 4.95 -2.76
N SER A 160 17.38 5.17 -3.43
CA SER A 160 17.44 5.07 -4.90
C SER A 160 17.15 3.65 -5.38
N LEU A 161 17.74 2.63 -4.75
CA LEU A 161 17.48 1.23 -5.06
C LEU A 161 16.02 0.86 -4.77
N SER A 162 15.47 1.37 -3.66
CA SER A 162 14.07 1.15 -3.30
C SER A 162 13.11 1.66 -4.37
N ARG A 163 13.37 2.84 -4.92
CA ARG A 163 12.55 3.40 -6.02
C ARG A 163 12.60 2.54 -7.28
N ILE A 164 13.78 2.05 -7.65
CA ILE A 164 13.96 1.17 -8.82
C ILE A 164 13.20 -0.14 -8.62
N ILE A 165 13.41 -0.81 -7.49
CA ILE A 165 12.80 -2.10 -7.19
C ILE A 165 11.28 -1.96 -7.04
N ALA A 166 10.80 -0.90 -6.41
CA ALA A 166 9.39 -0.56 -6.32
C ALA A 166 8.75 -0.39 -7.71
N SER A 167 9.42 0.32 -8.62
CA SER A 167 8.94 0.50 -10.00
C SER A 167 8.87 -0.81 -10.77
N ILE A 168 9.82 -1.74 -10.54
CA ILE A 168 9.79 -3.07 -11.16
C ILE A 168 8.58 -3.86 -10.61
N GLY A 169 8.35 -3.84 -9.30
CA GLY A 169 7.19 -4.49 -8.67
C GLY A 169 5.86 -3.95 -9.22
N ALA A 170 5.76 -2.63 -9.38
CA ALA A 170 4.61 -1.98 -10.01
C ALA A 170 4.42 -2.46 -11.46
N ALA A 171 5.47 -2.44 -12.27
CA ALA A 171 5.42 -2.83 -13.68
C ALA A 171 4.97 -4.28 -13.86
N VAL A 172 5.45 -5.20 -13.03
CA VAL A 172 5.04 -6.62 -13.06
C VAL A 172 3.52 -6.73 -12.94
N VAL A 173 2.91 -6.04 -11.97
CA VAL A 173 1.46 -6.12 -11.75
C VAL A 173 0.70 -5.38 -12.84
N VAL A 174 1.08 -4.15 -13.17
CA VAL A 174 0.39 -3.33 -14.19
C VAL A 174 0.30 -4.06 -15.53
N VAL A 175 1.38 -4.73 -15.95
CA VAL A 175 1.43 -5.45 -17.22
C VAL A 175 0.67 -6.77 -17.18
N SER A 176 0.68 -7.46 -16.04
CA SER A 176 0.24 -8.87 -15.99
C SER A 176 -1.16 -9.07 -15.42
N ILE A 177 -1.64 -8.24 -14.50
CA ILE A 177 -2.83 -8.57 -13.69
C ILE A 177 -4.10 -8.76 -14.53
N ILE A 178 -4.35 -7.88 -15.49
CA ILE A 178 -5.54 -7.96 -16.34
C ILE A 178 -5.43 -9.16 -17.28
N ALA A 179 -4.28 -9.31 -17.94
CA ALA A 179 -4.05 -10.41 -18.87
C ALA A 179 -4.14 -11.80 -18.20
N LEU A 180 -3.58 -11.94 -17.00
CA LEU A 180 -3.67 -13.18 -16.22
C LEU A 180 -5.10 -13.46 -15.76
N SER A 181 -5.85 -12.42 -15.36
CA SER A 181 -7.25 -12.59 -14.96
C SER A 181 -8.13 -13.03 -16.12
N GLN A 182 -7.94 -12.45 -17.31
CA GLN A 182 -8.65 -12.86 -18.52
C GLN A 182 -8.24 -14.28 -18.97
N ALA A 183 -6.95 -14.61 -18.91
CA ALA A 183 -6.47 -15.97 -19.19
C ALA A 183 -7.06 -17.00 -18.22
N ALA A 184 -7.19 -16.66 -16.93
CA ALA A 184 -7.84 -17.50 -15.94
C ALA A 184 -9.33 -17.68 -16.25
N ASN A 185 -10.06 -16.64 -16.66
CA ASN A 185 -11.45 -16.75 -17.06
C ASN A 185 -11.62 -17.70 -18.26
N LYS A 186 -10.78 -17.57 -19.29
CA LYS A 186 -10.77 -18.49 -20.45
C LYS A 186 -10.52 -19.94 -20.04
N ALA A 187 -9.60 -20.16 -19.10
CA ALA A 187 -9.32 -21.51 -18.58
C ALA A 187 -10.53 -22.11 -17.83
N PHE A 188 -11.39 -21.27 -17.24
CA PHE A 188 -12.65 -21.69 -16.61
C PHE A 188 -13.83 -21.77 -17.60
N GLY A 189 -13.63 -21.46 -18.88
CA GLY A 189 -14.70 -21.43 -19.88
C GLY A 189 -15.67 -20.26 -19.72
N GLU A 190 -15.21 -19.17 -19.13
CA GLU A 190 -15.97 -17.94 -18.86
C GLU A 190 -15.53 -16.81 -19.78
N ASP A 191 -16.34 -15.75 -19.86
CA ASP A 191 -16.03 -14.53 -20.62
C ASP A 191 -14.81 -13.79 -20.06
N ASP A 192 -14.11 -13.04 -20.91
CA ASP A 192 -12.88 -12.30 -20.56
C ASP A 192 -13.04 -11.40 -19.32
N ASN A 193 -14.21 -10.82 -19.09
CA ASN A 193 -14.52 -9.96 -17.95
C ASN A 193 -15.37 -10.64 -16.88
N ALA A 194 -15.40 -11.96 -16.82
CA ALA A 194 -16.05 -12.67 -15.71
C ALA A 194 -15.34 -12.40 -14.38
N GLN A 195 -16.10 -12.35 -13.29
CA GLN A 195 -15.57 -12.01 -11.96
C GLN A 195 -14.54 -13.01 -11.43
N LYS A 196 -14.74 -14.29 -11.73
CA LYS A 196 -14.01 -15.41 -11.13
C LYS A 196 -12.49 -15.34 -11.31
N GLY A 197 -12.02 -15.08 -12.53
CA GLY A 197 -10.60 -14.95 -12.82
C GLY A 197 -9.98 -13.76 -12.13
N PHE A 198 -10.69 -12.62 -12.09
CA PHE A 198 -10.22 -11.40 -11.40
C PHE A 198 -10.13 -11.59 -9.88
N ILE A 199 -11.10 -12.28 -9.27
CA ILE A 199 -11.07 -12.61 -7.84
C ILE A 199 -9.87 -13.51 -7.55
N ILE A 200 -9.72 -14.62 -8.28
CA ILE A 200 -8.67 -15.61 -8.02
C ILE A 200 -7.28 -15.00 -8.23
N VAL A 201 -7.04 -14.37 -9.39
CA VAL A 201 -5.73 -13.78 -9.72
C VAL A 201 -5.42 -12.60 -8.80
N GLY A 202 -6.41 -11.74 -8.52
CA GLY A 202 -6.26 -10.64 -7.58
C GLY A 202 -5.87 -11.10 -6.18
N MET A 203 -6.57 -12.11 -5.64
CA MET A 203 -6.24 -12.69 -4.33
C MET A 203 -4.87 -13.37 -4.31
N VAL A 204 -4.56 -14.20 -5.29
CA VAL A 204 -3.27 -14.92 -5.36
C VAL A 204 -2.11 -13.90 -5.45
N THR A 205 -2.24 -12.91 -6.32
CA THR A 205 -1.21 -11.87 -6.46
C THR A 205 -1.06 -11.06 -5.17
N THR A 206 -2.16 -10.75 -4.48
CA THR A 206 -2.15 -10.06 -3.19
C THR A 206 -1.43 -10.87 -2.11
N VAL A 207 -1.70 -12.17 -2.01
CA VAL A 207 -1.03 -13.06 -1.04
C VAL A 207 0.48 -13.11 -1.30
N ILE A 208 0.89 -13.33 -2.56
CA ILE A 208 2.31 -13.35 -2.94
C ILE A 208 2.98 -12.01 -2.59
N ALA A 209 2.35 -10.91 -2.98
CA ALA A 209 2.86 -9.56 -2.72
C ALA A 209 2.98 -9.24 -1.22
N SER A 210 2.02 -9.70 -0.40
CA SER A 210 2.04 -9.53 1.05
C SER A 210 3.16 -10.32 1.72
N LEU A 211 3.39 -11.56 1.29
CA LEU A 211 4.52 -12.37 1.77
C LEU A 211 5.88 -11.73 1.42
N LEU A 212 5.99 -11.13 0.23
CA LEU A 212 7.18 -10.38 -0.16
C LEU A 212 7.31 -9.11 0.68
N PHE A 213 6.21 -8.40 0.96
CA PHE A 213 6.24 -7.20 1.79
C PHE A 213 6.70 -7.51 3.21
N GLU A 214 6.31 -8.64 3.78
CA GLU A 214 6.72 -9.06 5.12
C GLU A 214 8.23 -9.20 5.28
N CYS A 215 8.96 -9.49 4.19
CA CYS A 215 10.41 -9.54 4.18
C CYS A 215 11.06 -8.24 4.67
N ALA A 216 10.43 -7.08 4.47
CA ALA A 216 10.93 -5.82 5.00
C ALA A 216 10.94 -5.80 6.54
N GLY A 217 9.85 -6.24 7.17
CA GLY A 217 9.77 -6.33 8.64
C GLY A 217 10.73 -7.35 9.24
N LEU A 218 10.98 -8.47 8.54
CA LEU A 218 11.93 -9.48 8.96
C LEU A 218 13.38 -9.01 8.82
N GLY A 219 13.69 -8.27 7.74
CA GLY A 219 15.05 -7.86 7.40
C GLY A 219 15.50 -6.54 8.01
N ALA A 220 14.65 -5.56 8.05
CA ALA A 220 15.02 -4.22 8.50
C ALA A 220 15.23 -4.17 10.01
N ARG A 221 16.35 -3.53 10.43
CA ARG A 221 16.68 -3.33 11.85
C ARG A 221 16.98 -1.87 12.11
N GLU A 222 16.33 -1.33 13.13
CA GLU A 222 16.57 0.04 13.59
C GLU A 222 17.84 0.08 14.43
N ARG A 223 18.83 0.90 14.03
CA ARG A 223 20.13 1.05 14.68
C ARG A 223 20.39 2.46 15.16
N VAL A 224 19.78 3.44 14.49
CA VAL A 224 19.93 4.84 14.84
C VAL A 224 19.02 5.12 16.04
N PRO A 225 19.56 5.53 17.19
CA PRO A 225 18.75 5.89 18.35
C PRO A 225 17.87 7.10 18.03
N ASP A 226 16.73 7.18 18.71
CA ASP A 226 15.87 8.36 18.62
C ASP A 226 16.62 9.62 19.09
N SER A 227 16.40 10.72 18.40
CA SER A 227 16.66 12.02 18.99
C SER A 227 15.59 12.27 20.06
N ASP A 228 15.99 12.60 21.27
CA ASP A 228 15.10 12.85 22.42
C ASP A 228 14.16 14.09 22.23
N GLU A 229 14.20 14.72 21.07
CA GLU A 229 13.33 15.86 20.74
C GLU A 229 11.97 15.40 20.24
N HIS A 230 11.04 15.19 21.15
CA HIS A 230 9.62 15.00 20.84
C HIS A 230 9.00 16.34 20.41
N LYS A 231 9.07 16.67 19.13
CA LYS A 231 8.39 17.86 18.58
C LYS A 231 6.89 17.60 18.45
N THR A 232 6.11 18.55 18.92
CA THR A 232 4.65 18.50 18.73
C THR A 232 4.31 18.62 17.25
N MET A 233 3.20 18.01 16.78
CA MET A 233 2.72 18.12 15.39
C MET A 233 2.71 19.57 14.87
N LYS A 234 2.29 20.54 15.71
CA LYS A 234 2.31 21.97 15.36
C LYS A 234 3.72 22.51 15.13
N GLU A 235 4.68 22.09 15.92
CA GLU A 235 6.09 22.49 15.78
C GLU A 235 6.73 21.86 14.53
N SER A 236 6.39 20.59 14.22
CA SER A 236 6.84 19.93 13.01
C SER A 236 6.31 20.63 11.75
N PHE A 237 5.02 20.98 11.72
CA PHE A 237 4.43 21.78 10.65
C PHE A 237 5.05 23.16 10.53
N ALA A 238 5.29 23.84 11.63
CA ALA A 238 5.94 25.16 11.64
C ALA A 238 7.39 25.11 11.12
N LEU A 239 8.12 24.04 11.43
CA LEU A 239 9.47 23.81 10.92
C LEU A 239 9.48 23.48 9.42
N MET A 240 8.55 22.66 8.96
CA MET A 240 8.38 22.37 7.51
C MET A 240 8.09 23.67 6.74
N TRP A 241 7.21 24.55 7.27
CA TRP A 241 6.88 25.81 6.64
C TRP A 241 8.05 26.83 6.64
N LYS A 242 8.93 26.76 7.63
CA LYS A 242 10.17 27.57 7.68
C LYS A 242 11.25 27.06 6.73
N CYS A 243 11.16 25.83 6.29
CA CYS A 243 12.16 25.21 5.39
C CYS A 243 12.00 25.75 3.96
N LYS A 244 12.98 26.58 3.51
CA LYS A 244 12.95 27.18 2.16
C LYS A 244 12.84 26.17 1.01
N PRO A 245 13.55 25.00 1.02
CA PRO A 245 13.39 23.97 -0.01
C PRO A 245 11.98 23.42 -0.08
N PHE A 246 11.33 23.15 1.07
CA PHE A 246 9.97 22.63 1.12
C PHE A 246 8.95 23.58 0.47
N ARG A 247 9.04 24.88 0.75
CA ARG A 247 8.15 25.89 0.13
C ARG A 247 8.35 26.11 -1.37
N ARG A 248 9.46 25.63 -1.95
CA ARG A 248 9.72 25.71 -3.40
C ARG A 248 9.16 24.51 -4.17
N ILE A 249 8.82 23.45 -3.47
CA ILE A 249 8.27 22.21 -4.05
C ILE A 249 6.74 22.20 -4.01
N LEU A 250 6.14 22.92 -3.05
CA LEU A 250 4.70 23.21 -2.96
C LEU A 250 4.31 24.35 -3.91
#